data_f99629dd68971a4695d735c74ab16345
#
_entry.id   f99629dd68971a4695d735c74ab16345
#
_cell.length_a   1.000
_cell.length_b   1.000
_cell.length_c   1.000
_cell.angle_alpha   90.00
_cell.angle_beta   90.00
_cell.angle_gamma   90.00
#
_symmetry.space_group_name_H-M   'P 1'
#
loop_
_entity.id
_entity.type
_entity.pdbx_description
1 polymer ?
#
loop_
_entity_poly.entity_id
_entity_poly.type
_entity_poly.pdbx_seq_one_letter_code
_entity_poly.pdbx_strand_id
1 'polypeptide(L)'
;MSQLLEVENLKTHFPTRAGLVKSVDGVSFTIAEGELLGLVGESGCGKSITALSIMRLIYPPGKIVEGSIKFKGEELTTATNERLRAIRGDDIAMIFQDPMTSLNPVFRVGEQIAEALRLHRKLDKKAAWNGAIEAMREVSIPSPERRAS
;
A
#
# COMPACT_ATOMS: atom_id res chain seq x y z
N MET A 1 -2.10 -22.51 10.95
CA MET A 1 -2.72 -21.22 10.61
C MET A 1 -2.25 -20.86 9.22
N SER A 2 -3.15 -20.43 8.35
CA SER A 2 -2.77 -20.00 7.01
C SER A 2 -1.95 -18.72 7.09
N GLN A 3 -0.81 -18.66 6.40
CA GLN A 3 0.00 -17.45 6.32
C GLN A 3 -0.67 -16.48 5.35
N LEU A 4 -0.90 -15.24 5.81
CA LEU A 4 -1.48 -14.18 4.99
C LEU A 4 -0.44 -13.55 4.09
N LEU A 5 0.73 -13.25 4.65
CA LEU A 5 1.88 -12.67 3.93
C LEU A 5 3.15 -13.45 4.27
N GLU A 6 3.90 -13.78 3.23
CA GLU A 6 5.21 -14.42 3.34
C GLU A 6 6.22 -13.57 2.56
N VAL A 7 7.27 -13.12 3.23
CA VAL A 7 8.40 -12.42 2.62
C VAL A 7 9.64 -13.26 2.85
N GLU A 8 10.35 -13.64 1.78
CA GLU A 8 11.50 -14.50 1.85
C GLU A 8 12.68 -13.90 1.10
N ASN A 9 13.80 -13.72 1.81
CA ASN A 9 15.07 -13.21 1.29
C ASN A 9 14.92 -11.95 0.41
N LEU A 10 14.03 -11.04 0.81
CA LEU A 10 13.73 -9.83 0.03
C LEU A 10 14.94 -8.92 -0.05
N LYS A 11 15.35 -8.57 -1.28
CA LYS A 11 16.40 -7.59 -1.54
C LYS A 11 15.88 -6.49 -2.47
N THR A 12 15.96 -5.25 -2.01
CA THR A 12 15.59 -4.07 -2.79
C THR A 12 16.76 -3.10 -2.80
N HIS A 13 17.31 -2.87 -3.98
CA HIS A 13 18.50 -2.09 -4.18
C HIS A 13 18.23 -0.87 -5.06
N PHE A 14 19.02 0.20 -4.84
CA PHE A 14 18.98 1.44 -5.60
C PHE A 14 20.38 1.71 -6.18
N PRO A 15 20.58 1.53 -7.50
CA PRO A 15 21.79 1.98 -8.15
C PRO A 15 21.82 3.51 -8.17
N THR A 16 22.87 4.11 -7.60
CA THR A 16 23.09 5.55 -7.57
C THR A 16 24.41 5.92 -8.22
N ARG A 17 24.62 7.20 -8.48
CA ARG A 17 25.92 7.69 -9.02
C ARG A 17 27.10 7.42 -8.06
N ALA A 18 26.83 7.34 -6.76
CA ALA A 18 27.82 7.07 -5.72
C ALA A 18 28.01 5.56 -5.45
N GLY A 19 27.27 4.69 -6.12
CA GLY A 19 27.33 3.23 -5.94
C GLY A 19 25.96 2.60 -5.68
N LEU A 20 25.97 1.32 -5.30
CA LEU A 20 24.78 0.54 -5.04
C LEU A 20 24.34 0.71 -3.56
N VAL A 21 23.14 1.25 -3.36
CA VAL A 21 22.52 1.32 -2.05
C VAL A 21 21.61 0.10 -1.87
N LYS A 22 21.92 -0.76 -0.91
CA LYS A 22 21.17 -1.94 -0.53
C LYS A 22 20.19 -1.59 0.59
N SER A 23 19.07 -1.00 0.25
CA SER A 23 18.08 -0.52 1.22
C SER A 23 17.37 -1.64 1.96
N VAL A 24 17.18 -2.79 1.32
CA VAL A 24 16.73 -4.05 1.92
C VAL A 24 17.65 -5.13 1.40
N ASP A 25 18.26 -5.92 2.28
CA ASP A 25 19.26 -6.94 1.92
C ASP A 25 19.04 -8.24 2.69
N GLY A 26 18.12 -9.08 2.20
CA GLY A 26 17.86 -10.41 2.75
C GLY A 26 16.87 -10.47 3.91
N VAL A 27 15.80 -9.67 3.86
CA VAL A 27 14.76 -9.67 4.91
C VAL A 27 13.75 -10.78 4.66
N SER A 28 13.44 -11.54 5.74
CA SER A 28 12.43 -12.60 5.72
C SER A 28 11.54 -12.50 6.95
N PHE A 29 10.23 -12.63 6.77
CA PHE A 29 9.23 -12.74 7.82
C PHE A 29 7.89 -13.23 7.26
N THR A 30 7.00 -13.62 8.15
CA THR A 30 5.65 -14.04 7.80
C THR A 30 4.64 -13.32 8.68
N ILE A 31 3.42 -13.16 8.17
CA ILE A 31 2.29 -12.62 8.93
C ILE A 31 1.12 -13.58 8.74
N ALA A 32 0.58 -14.09 9.85
CA ALA A 32 -0.63 -14.90 9.85
C ALA A 32 -1.88 -14.03 9.75
N GLU A 33 -3.01 -14.62 9.43
CA GLU A 33 -4.31 -13.93 9.44
C GLU A 33 -4.64 -13.44 10.85
N GLY A 34 -5.00 -12.14 10.99
CA GLY A 34 -5.29 -11.48 12.27
C GLY A 34 -4.06 -11.13 13.11
N GLU A 35 -2.85 -11.36 12.60
CA GLU A 35 -1.61 -11.04 13.30
C GLU A 35 -1.22 -9.58 13.15
N LEU A 36 -0.60 -9.01 14.21
CA LEU A 36 0.06 -7.71 14.21
C LEU A 36 1.58 -7.91 14.30
N LEU A 37 2.30 -7.54 13.25
CA LEU A 37 3.76 -7.58 13.21
C LEU A 37 4.34 -6.18 13.34
N GLY A 38 5.21 -5.96 14.34
CA GLY A 38 5.98 -4.73 14.51
C GLY A 38 7.34 -4.81 13.81
N LEU A 39 7.59 -3.97 12.80
CA LEU A 39 8.89 -3.82 12.16
C LEU A 39 9.62 -2.62 12.75
N VAL A 40 10.64 -2.88 13.58
CA VAL A 40 11.40 -1.85 14.31
C VAL A 40 12.82 -1.69 13.78
N GLY A 41 13.41 -0.52 13.96
CA GLY A 41 14.77 -0.21 13.54
C GLY A 41 15.00 1.30 13.42
N GLU A 42 16.25 1.70 13.25
CA GLU A 42 16.65 3.10 13.12
C GLU A 42 16.09 3.77 11.86
N SER A 43 16.14 5.11 11.81
CA SER A 43 15.76 5.84 10.60
C SER A 43 16.69 5.46 9.44
N GLY A 44 16.12 5.20 8.27
CA GLY A 44 16.89 4.81 7.07
C GLY A 44 17.25 3.32 6.98
N CYS A 45 16.91 2.47 7.96
CA CYS A 45 17.24 1.03 7.92
C CYS A 45 16.38 0.18 6.96
N GLY A 46 15.56 0.79 6.10
CA GLY A 46 14.82 0.07 5.06
C GLY A 46 13.37 -0.31 5.40
N LYS A 47 12.81 0.03 6.57
CA LYS A 47 11.43 -0.32 6.95
C LYS A 47 10.38 0.11 5.91
N SER A 48 10.41 1.38 5.53
CA SER A 48 9.49 1.93 4.52
C SER A 48 9.72 1.31 3.13
N ILE A 49 10.98 1.05 2.78
CA ILE A 49 11.31 0.37 1.51
C ILE A 49 10.81 -1.07 1.51
N THR A 50 10.85 -1.77 2.64
CA THR A 50 10.26 -3.10 2.78
C THR A 50 8.75 -3.07 2.52
N ALA A 51 8.02 -2.14 3.16
CA ALA A 51 6.58 -1.97 2.93
C ALA A 51 6.26 -1.60 1.47
N LEU A 52 7.02 -0.66 0.88
CA LEU A 52 6.88 -0.29 -0.54
C LEU A 52 7.21 -1.45 -1.49
N SER A 53 8.15 -2.32 -1.11
CA SER A 53 8.49 -3.52 -1.89
C SER A 53 7.34 -4.52 -1.89
N ILE A 54 6.69 -4.74 -0.74
CA ILE A 54 5.49 -5.60 -0.64
C ILE A 54 4.38 -5.07 -1.54
N MET A 55 4.18 -3.76 -1.55
CA MET A 55 3.18 -3.10 -2.40
C MET A 55 3.63 -2.99 -3.87
N ARG A 56 4.86 -3.41 -4.23
CA ARG A 56 5.45 -3.20 -5.56
C ARG A 56 5.40 -1.72 -6.00
N LEU A 57 5.64 -0.80 -5.05
CA LEU A 57 5.65 0.66 -5.26
C LEU A 57 7.07 1.24 -5.23
N ILE A 58 8.07 0.44 -5.55
CA ILE A 58 9.45 0.91 -5.68
C ILE A 58 9.62 1.66 -7.01
N TYR A 59 10.05 2.91 -6.91
CA TYR A 59 10.29 3.77 -8.07
C TYR A 59 11.71 3.60 -8.63
N PRO A 60 11.90 3.71 -9.95
CA PRO A 60 13.24 3.78 -10.55
C PRO A 60 14.08 4.88 -9.89
N PRO A 61 15.41 4.65 -9.73
CA PRO A 61 16.18 3.50 -10.17
C PRO A 61 16.12 2.27 -9.26
N GLY A 62 15.33 2.31 -8.17
CA GLY A 62 15.16 1.19 -7.25
C GLY A 62 14.47 0.00 -7.90
N LYS A 63 14.84 -1.20 -7.49
CA LYS A 63 14.21 -2.45 -7.92
C LYS A 63 14.35 -3.54 -6.87
N ILE A 64 13.39 -4.44 -6.84
CA ILE A 64 13.51 -5.72 -6.15
C ILE A 64 14.44 -6.58 -6.99
N VAL A 65 15.58 -7.00 -6.43
CA VAL A 65 16.62 -7.75 -7.15
C VAL A 65 16.59 -9.24 -6.84
N GLU A 66 16.05 -9.61 -5.69
CA GLU A 66 15.96 -11.00 -5.22
C GLU A 66 14.85 -11.13 -4.17
N GLY A 67 14.40 -12.34 -3.95
CA GLY A 67 13.42 -12.70 -2.93
C GLY A 67 12.02 -12.94 -3.48
N SER A 68 11.15 -13.41 -2.60
CA SER A 68 9.75 -13.75 -2.88
C SER A 68 8.84 -12.97 -1.93
N ILE A 69 7.71 -12.52 -2.43
CA ILE A 69 6.65 -11.90 -1.64
C ILE A 69 5.35 -12.60 -2.02
N LYS A 70 4.80 -13.42 -1.12
CA LYS A 70 3.53 -14.10 -1.34
C LYS A 70 2.45 -13.52 -0.46
N PHE A 71 1.32 -13.21 -1.06
CA PHE A 71 0.11 -12.79 -0.38
C PHE A 71 -1.00 -13.81 -0.63
N LYS A 72 -1.51 -14.42 0.44
CA LYS A 72 -2.49 -15.53 0.36
C LYS A 72 -2.00 -16.67 -0.60
N GLY A 73 -0.69 -16.95 -0.59
CA GLY A 73 -0.05 -17.93 -1.46
C GLY A 73 0.25 -17.47 -2.88
N GLU A 74 -0.18 -16.27 -3.30
CA GLU A 74 0.07 -15.70 -4.62
C GLU A 74 1.37 -14.88 -4.63
N GLU A 75 2.27 -15.16 -5.59
CA GLU A 75 3.54 -14.44 -5.75
C GLU A 75 3.35 -13.04 -6.34
N LEU A 76 3.71 -12.01 -5.56
CA LEU A 76 3.55 -10.62 -5.96
C LEU A 76 4.73 -10.06 -6.76
N THR A 77 5.94 -10.62 -6.62
CA THR A 77 7.14 -10.09 -7.30
C THR A 77 7.06 -10.22 -8.81
N THR A 78 6.31 -11.20 -9.30
CA THR A 78 6.08 -11.47 -10.73
C THR A 78 4.65 -11.17 -11.18
N ALA A 79 3.77 -10.73 -10.28
CA ALA A 79 2.38 -10.41 -10.60
C ALA A 79 2.26 -9.30 -11.65
N THR A 80 1.23 -9.39 -12.50
CA THR A 80 0.93 -8.36 -13.50
C THR A 80 0.47 -7.06 -12.87
N ASN A 81 0.63 -5.94 -13.58
CA ASN A 81 0.15 -4.64 -13.09
C ASN A 81 -1.37 -4.62 -12.84
N GLU A 82 -2.14 -5.36 -13.63
CA GLU A 82 -3.60 -5.49 -13.46
C GLU A 82 -3.92 -6.20 -12.14
N ARG A 83 -3.20 -7.30 -11.85
CA ARG A 83 -3.39 -8.03 -10.60
C ARG A 83 -3.00 -7.18 -9.39
N LEU A 84 -1.86 -6.48 -9.47
CA LEU A 84 -1.44 -5.56 -8.41
C LEU A 84 -2.44 -4.41 -8.16
N ARG A 85 -3.07 -3.88 -9.21
CA ARG A 85 -4.14 -2.88 -9.07
C ARG A 85 -5.37 -3.43 -8.36
N ALA A 86 -5.73 -4.69 -8.64
CA ALA A 86 -6.87 -5.34 -7.99
C ALA A 86 -6.61 -5.56 -6.48
N ILE A 87 -5.38 -5.90 -6.09
CA ILE A 87 -4.99 -6.14 -4.70
C ILE A 87 -4.84 -4.82 -3.91
N ARG A 88 -4.24 -3.80 -4.52
CA ARG A 88 -3.96 -2.53 -3.86
C ARG A 88 -5.25 -1.77 -3.57
N GLY A 89 -5.45 -1.43 -2.31
CA GLY A 89 -6.61 -0.67 -1.83
C GLY A 89 -7.81 -1.54 -1.43
N ASP A 90 -7.85 -2.80 -1.85
CA ASP A 90 -8.88 -3.76 -1.45
C ASP A 90 -8.33 -4.81 -0.48
N ASP A 91 -7.40 -5.64 -0.94
CA ASP A 91 -6.78 -6.69 -0.13
C ASP A 91 -5.62 -6.16 0.74
N ILE A 92 -4.79 -5.27 0.20
CA ILE A 92 -3.64 -4.67 0.89
C ILE A 92 -3.72 -3.15 0.76
N ALA A 93 -3.72 -2.44 1.88
CA ALA A 93 -3.66 -0.98 1.93
C ALA A 93 -2.39 -0.51 2.66
N MET A 94 -1.97 0.72 2.39
CA MET A 94 -0.82 1.35 3.03
C MET A 94 -1.17 2.76 3.49
N ILE A 95 -0.83 3.09 4.74
CA ILE A 95 -0.86 4.45 5.26
C ILE A 95 0.55 5.00 5.19
N PHE A 96 0.75 6.07 4.41
CA PHE A 96 2.05 6.71 4.23
C PHE A 96 2.38 7.61 5.43
N GLN A 97 3.68 7.76 5.69
CA GLN A 97 4.17 8.57 6.80
C GLN A 97 3.84 10.07 6.64
N ASP A 98 3.78 10.57 5.40
CA ASP A 98 3.35 11.95 5.08
C ASP A 98 1.95 11.93 4.46
N PRO A 99 0.90 12.21 5.25
CA PRO A 99 -0.48 12.21 4.76
C PRO A 99 -0.79 13.46 3.89
N MET A 100 0.03 14.51 3.94
CA MET A 100 -0.25 15.77 3.24
C MET A 100 -0.27 15.63 1.73
N THR A 101 0.44 14.62 1.19
CA THR A 101 0.50 14.33 -0.25
C THR A 101 -0.46 13.22 -0.69
N SER A 102 -1.22 12.64 0.24
CA SER A 102 -2.11 11.51 -0.05
C SER A 102 -3.34 11.88 -0.86
N LEU A 103 -3.81 13.12 -0.74
CA LEU A 103 -4.92 13.66 -1.50
C LEU A 103 -4.43 14.69 -2.51
N ASN A 104 -4.96 14.62 -3.72
CA ASN A 104 -4.71 15.63 -4.74
C ASN A 104 -5.58 16.87 -4.47
N PRO A 105 -5.00 18.06 -4.20
CA PRO A 105 -5.76 19.24 -3.82
C PRO A 105 -6.64 19.82 -4.95
N VAL A 106 -6.45 19.37 -6.17
CA VAL A 106 -7.25 19.81 -7.34
C VAL A 106 -8.61 19.11 -7.40
N PHE A 107 -8.76 17.94 -6.76
CA PHE A 107 -9.99 17.18 -6.77
C PHE A 107 -10.70 17.23 -5.42
N ARG A 108 -12.03 17.11 -5.44
CA ARG A 108 -12.83 17.04 -4.21
C ARG A 108 -12.48 15.78 -3.42
N VAL A 109 -12.42 15.92 -2.10
CA VAL A 109 -12.07 14.80 -1.20
C VAL A 109 -13.06 13.64 -1.35
N GLY A 110 -14.35 13.95 -1.39
CA GLY A 110 -15.39 12.92 -1.57
C GLY A 110 -15.24 12.14 -2.87
N GLU A 111 -14.84 12.77 -3.99
CA GLU A 111 -14.60 12.06 -5.25
C GLU A 111 -13.40 11.12 -5.16
N GLN A 112 -12.32 11.51 -4.49
CA GLN A 112 -11.14 10.67 -4.32
C GLN A 112 -11.44 9.43 -3.46
N ILE A 113 -12.24 9.58 -2.40
CA ILE A 113 -12.69 8.45 -1.58
C ILE A 113 -13.67 7.58 -2.37
N ALA A 114 -14.64 8.19 -3.07
CA ALA A 114 -15.64 7.47 -3.86
C ALA A 114 -15.02 6.70 -5.03
N GLU A 115 -13.88 7.15 -5.58
CA GLU A 115 -13.16 6.46 -6.65
C GLU A 115 -12.72 5.05 -6.20
N ALA A 116 -12.16 4.92 -5.00
CA ALA A 116 -11.78 3.61 -4.44
C ALA A 116 -13.00 2.68 -4.30
N LEU A 117 -14.15 3.20 -3.86
CA LEU A 117 -15.37 2.42 -3.72
C LEU A 117 -15.93 1.98 -5.08
N ARG A 118 -15.87 2.85 -6.10
CA ARG A 118 -16.26 2.48 -7.48
C ARG A 118 -15.37 1.40 -8.06
N LEU A 119 -14.05 1.55 -7.85
CA LEU A 119 -13.06 0.65 -8.42
C LEU A 119 -13.13 -0.76 -7.80
N HIS A 120 -13.14 -0.84 -6.47
CA HIS A 120 -13.01 -2.10 -5.75
C HIS A 120 -14.36 -2.75 -5.41
N ARG A 121 -15.38 -1.95 -5.11
CA ARG A 121 -16.72 -2.46 -4.76
C ARG A 121 -17.75 -2.36 -5.88
N LYS A 122 -17.33 -1.85 -7.06
CA LYS A 122 -18.20 -1.70 -8.26
C LYS A 122 -19.50 -0.94 -7.97
N LEU A 123 -19.48 -0.01 -7.02
CA LEU A 123 -20.63 0.81 -6.69
C LEU A 123 -20.91 1.83 -7.79
N ASP A 124 -22.17 2.16 -7.98
CA ASP A 124 -22.56 3.29 -8.81
C ASP A 124 -22.12 4.63 -8.18
N LYS A 125 -22.19 5.71 -8.97
CA LYS A 125 -21.70 7.02 -8.55
C LYS A 125 -22.38 7.53 -7.27
N LYS A 126 -23.69 7.31 -7.11
CA LYS A 126 -24.46 7.79 -5.96
C LYS A 126 -24.14 6.98 -4.71
N ALA A 127 -24.09 5.65 -4.83
CA ALA A 127 -23.75 4.76 -3.73
C ALA A 127 -22.29 5.00 -3.26
N ALA A 128 -21.35 5.17 -4.19
CA ALA A 128 -19.95 5.46 -3.87
C ALA A 128 -19.80 6.82 -3.16
N TRP A 129 -20.52 7.85 -3.59
CA TRP A 129 -20.53 9.16 -2.93
C TRP A 129 -21.06 9.06 -1.49
N ASN A 130 -22.19 8.37 -1.29
CA ASN A 130 -22.74 8.15 0.04
C ASN A 130 -21.76 7.35 0.91
N GLY A 131 -21.12 6.32 0.36
CA GLY A 131 -20.08 5.56 1.05
C GLY A 131 -18.87 6.41 1.44
N ALA A 132 -18.46 7.36 0.60
CA ALA A 132 -17.39 8.29 0.93
C ALA A 132 -17.76 9.19 2.12
N ILE A 133 -18.99 9.71 2.17
CA ILE A 133 -19.49 10.51 3.29
C ILE A 133 -19.53 9.66 4.58
N GLU A 134 -19.97 8.41 4.50
CA GLU A 134 -20.00 7.50 5.64
C GLU A 134 -18.59 7.19 6.17
N ALA A 135 -17.64 6.89 5.28
CA ALA A 135 -16.24 6.69 5.66
C ALA A 135 -15.64 7.91 6.37
N MET A 136 -15.96 9.13 5.90
CA MET A 136 -15.55 10.37 6.58
C MET A 136 -16.19 10.50 7.97
N ARG A 137 -17.43 10.02 8.15
CA ARG A 137 -18.15 10.04 9.43
C ARG A 137 -17.54 9.04 10.41
N GLU A 138 -17.19 7.83 9.95
CA GLU A 138 -16.54 6.80 10.76
C GLU A 138 -15.22 7.29 11.40
N VAL A 139 -14.46 8.13 10.68
CA VAL A 139 -13.24 8.74 11.22
C VAL A 139 -13.50 10.10 11.90
N SER A 140 -14.75 10.39 12.26
CA SER A 140 -15.16 11.57 13.02
C SER A 140 -14.85 12.92 12.34
N ILE A 141 -14.82 12.97 11.01
CA ILE A 141 -14.71 14.25 10.29
C ILE A 141 -16.03 15.03 10.45
N PRO A 142 -16.00 16.24 11.02
CA PRO A 142 -17.22 17.01 11.24
C PRO A 142 -17.79 17.55 9.93
N SER A 143 -19.12 17.51 9.79
CA SER A 143 -19.87 17.95 8.59
C SER A 143 -19.35 17.31 7.29
N PRO A 144 -19.32 15.97 7.19
CA PRO A 144 -18.65 15.28 6.09
C PRO A 144 -19.28 15.62 4.72
N GLU A 145 -20.59 15.87 4.64
CA GLU A 145 -21.29 16.27 3.43
C GLU A 145 -20.73 17.56 2.83
N ARG A 146 -20.43 18.53 3.69
CA ARG A 146 -19.86 19.83 3.27
C ARG A 146 -18.38 19.71 2.93
N ARG A 147 -17.65 18.85 3.66
CA ARG A 147 -16.19 18.70 3.46
C ARG A 147 -15.82 17.77 2.31
N ALA A 148 -16.73 16.92 1.87
CA ALA A 148 -16.56 16.06 0.71
C ALA A 148 -16.60 16.81 -0.63
N SER A 149 -17.20 18.02 -0.63
CA SER A 149 -17.49 18.85 -1.82
C SER A 149 -16.33 19.74 -2.23
#